data_2855e90926934b0152ea6ce96d087a62
#
_entry.id   2855e90926934b0152ea6ce96d087a62
#
_cell.length_a   1.000
_cell.length_b   1.000
_cell.length_c   1.000
_cell.angle_alpha   90.00
_cell.angle_beta   90.00
_cell.angle_gamma   90.00
#
_symmetry.space_group_name_H-M   'P 1'
#
loop_
_entity.id
_entity.type
_entity.pdbx_description
1 polymer ?
#
loop_
_entity_poly.entity_id
_entity_poly.type
_entity_poly.pdbx_seq_one_letter_code
_entity_poly.pdbx_strand_id
1 'polypeptide(L)'
;DNLIVGASTWFDGELPTYWDEMIPEIESLDLKDKKVALFGLGDQIGYPDNFVDGLGILADAFEKAGAILVGFTSAEGYSFNRSRALRDGKWCGLVIDIENQSKLTDERIAAWCEQLKEEF
;
A
#
# COMPACT_ATOMS: atom_id res chain seq x y z
N ASP A 1 -0.66 17.07 -10.12
CA ASP A 1 -1.41 16.80 -8.88
C ASP A 1 -0.97 15.49 -8.25
N ASN A 2 -1.02 15.43 -6.94
CA ASN A 2 -0.60 14.26 -6.16
C ASN A 2 -1.82 13.60 -5.52
N LEU A 3 -1.72 12.30 -5.29
CA LEU A 3 -2.84 11.53 -4.77
C LEU A 3 -2.34 10.57 -3.69
N ILE A 4 -3.13 10.43 -2.62
CA ILE A 4 -2.90 9.45 -1.56
C ILE A 4 -4.10 8.52 -1.54
N VAL A 5 -3.87 7.21 -1.66
CA VAL A 5 -4.92 6.20 -1.73
C VAL A 5 -4.58 5.04 -0.81
N GLY A 6 -5.59 4.47 -0.18
CA GLY A 6 -5.36 3.34 0.70
C GLY A 6 -6.50 2.34 0.69
N ALA A 7 -6.18 1.12 1.11
CA ALA A 7 -7.15 0.04 1.23
C ALA A 7 -6.69 -1.00 2.25
N SER A 8 -7.66 -1.72 2.81
CA SER A 8 -7.38 -2.90 3.62
C SER A 8 -7.26 -4.13 2.71
N THR A 9 -6.68 -5.20 3.26
CA THR A 9 -6.63 -6.51 2.59
C THR A 9 -7.70 -7.40 3.21
N TRP A 10 -8.57 -7.95 2.35
CA TRP A 10 -9.67 -8.83 2.76
C TRP A 10 -9.36 -10.27 2.34
N PHE A 11 -9.94 -11.22 3.07
CA PHE A 11 -9.85 -12.66 2.78
C PHE A 11 -8.39 -13.11 2.58
N ASP A 12 -8.14 -13.89 1.56
CA ASP A 12 -6.82 -14.45 1.26
C ASP A 12 -6.00 -13.54 0.33
N GLY A 13 -5.84 -12.28 0.72
CA GLY A 13 -5.02 -11.32 -0.04
C GLY A 13 -5.78 -10.54 -1.09
N GLU A 14 -7.08 -10.35 -0.88
CA GLU A 14 -7.93 -9.62 -1.82
C GLU A 14 -8.18 -8.19 -1.35
N LEU A 15 -8.47 -7.31 -2.30
CA LEU A 15 -9.00 -6.00 -2.00
C LEU A 15 -10.47 -6.11 -1.58
N PRO A 16 -10.99 -5.16 -0.79
CA PRO A 16 -12.43 -5.11 -0.53
C PRO A 16 -13.23 -5.15 -1.83
N THR A 17 -14.41 -5.78 -1.78
CA THR A 17 -15.20 -6.09 -2.98
C THR A 17 -15.48 -4.88 -3.87
N TYR A 18 -15.71 -3.71 -3.29
CA TYR A 18 -15.98 -2.50 -4.07
C TYR A 18 -14.82 -2.08 -4.97
N TRP A 19 -13.59 -2.55 -4.71
CA TRP A 19 -12.44 -2.27 -5.55
C TRP A 19 -12.47 -3.05 -6.87
N ASP A 20 -13.23 -4.16 -6.93
CA ASP A 20 -13.33 -4.96 -8.15
C ASP A 20 -13.80 -4.15 -9.34
N GLU A 21 -14.68 -3.18 -9.11
CA GLU A 21 -15.17 -2.30 -10.17
C GLU A 21 -14.19 -1.16 -10.44
N MET A 22 -13.46 -0.72 -9.43
CA MET A 22 -12.55 0.42 -9.55
C MET A 22 -11.21 0.08 -10.20
N ILE A 23 -10.70 -1.13 -10.00
CA ILE A 23 -9.40 -1.50 -10.53
C ILE A 23 -9.32 -1.35 -12.05
N PRO A 24 -10.26 -1.87 -12.85
CA PRO A 24 -10.23 -1.65 -14.29
C PRO A 24 -10.32 -0.18 -14.68
N GLU A 25 -11.09 0.60 -13.94
CA GLU A 25 -11.20 2.05 -14.17
C GLU A 25 -9.87 2.75 -13.94
N ILE A 26 -9.17 2.42 -12.85
CA ILE A 26 -7.86 2.98 -12.54
C ILE A 26 -6.86 2.62 -13.64
N GLU A 27 -6.83 1.36 -14.04
CA GLU A 27 -5.90 0.87 -15.07
C GLU A 27 -6.09 1.57 -16.41
N SER A 28 -7.27 2.08 -16.68
CA SER A 28 -7.58 2.78 -17.92
C SER A 28 -7.27 4.28 -17.89
N LEU A 29 -6.93 4.82 -16.71
CA LEU A 29 -6.60 6.24 -16.59
C LEU A 29 -5.22 6.53 -17.18
N ASP A 30 -5.02 7.77 -17.58
CA ASP A 30 -3.71 8.27 -17.97
C ASP A 30 -3.16 9.09 -16.80
N LEU A 31 -2.33 8.45 -16.00
CA LEU A 31 -1.72 9.08 -14.82
C LEU A 31 -0.22 9.36 -15.04
N LYS A 32 0.19 9.47 -16.28
CA LYS A 32 1.58 9.78 -16.61
C LYS A 32 2.03 11.04 -15.88
N ASP A 33 3.19 10.95 -15.24
CA ASP A 33 3.80 12.04 -14.46
C ASP A 33 3.02 12.43 -13.19
N LYS A 34 1.97 11.71 -12.83
CA LYS A 34 1.26 11.92 -11.56
C LYS A 34 1.92 11.08 -10.47
N LYS A 35 2.12 11.69 -9.31
CA LYS A 35 2.69 10.98 -8.15
C LYS A 35 1.57 10.46 -7.28
N VAL A 36 1.66 9.18 -6.93
CA VAL A 36 0.66 8.49 -6.12
C VAL A 36 1.36 7.81 -4.94
N ALA A 37 0.88 8.07 -3.75
CA ALA A 37 1.33 7.43 -2.53
C ALA A 37 0.23 6.51 -2.02
N LEU A 38 0.60 5.29 -1.65
CA LEU A 38 -0.37 4.26 -1.25
C LEU A 38 -0.15 3.86 0.19
N PHE A 39 -1.24 3.48 0.87
CA PHE A 39 -1.12 2.84 2.18
C PHE A 39 -2.06 1.63 2.25
N GLY A 40 -1.68 0.66 3.08
CA GLY A 40 -2.46 -0.54 3.24
C GLY A 40 -2.55 -0.96 4.70
N LEU A 41 -3.67 -1.57 5.06
CA LEU A 41 -3.90 -2.14 6.37
C LEU A 41 -3.92 -3.66 6.26
N GLY A 42 -3.29 -4.33 7.23
CA GLY A 42 -3.28 -5.78 7.26
C GLY A 42 -3.00 -6.31 8.66
N ASP A 43 -3.06 -7.64 8.79
CA ASP A 43 -2.84 -8.38 10.03
C ASP A 43 -1.73 -9.40 9.77
N GLN A 44 -0.51 -9.09 10.22
CA GLN A 44 0.66 -9.91 9.91
C GLN A 44 0.65 -11.26 10.63
N ILE A 45 -0.06 -11.37 11.74
CA ILE A 45 -0.15 -12.62 12.49
C ILE A 45 -1.30 -13.50 11.97
N GLY A 46 -2.45 -12.90 11.73
CA GLY A 46 -3.61 -13.63 11.21
C GLY A 46 -3.46 -14.04 9.75
N TYR A 47 -2.77 -13.25 8.94
CA TYR A 47 -2.62 -13.48 7.49
C TYR A 47 -1.17 -13.29 7.02
N PRO A 48 -0.24 -14.12 7.52
CA PRO A 48 1.19 -13.93 7.22
C PRO A 48 1.59 -14.28 5.78
N ASP A 49 0.77 -15.06 5.07
CA ASP A 49 1.07 -15.48 3.69
C ASP A 49 0.50 -14.52 2.64
N ASN A 50 -0.37 -13.60 3.08
CA ASN A 50 -1.06 -12.64 2.21
C ASN A 50 -0.99 -11.24 2.81
N PHE A 51 0.03 -10.96 3.59
CA PHE A 51 0.11 -9.71 4.34
C PHE A 51 0.11 -8.50 3.41
N VAL A 52 -0.87 -7.63 3.59
CA VAL A 52 -1.12 -6.40 2.81
C VAL A 52 -1.06 -6.62 1.29
N ASP A 53 -1.48 -7.78 0.82
CA ASP A 53 -1.53 -8.06 -0.62
C ASP A 53 -2.41 -7.07 -1.37
N GLY A 54 -3.47 -6.56 -0.74
CA GLY A 54 -4.32 -5.53 -1.33
C GLY A 54 -3.54 -4.28 -1.75
N LEU A 55 -2.54 -3.88 -0.94
CA LEU A 55 -1.67 -2.77 -1.28
C LEU A 55 -0.87 -3.07 -2.55
N GLY A 56 -0.37 -4.29 -2.70
CA GLY A 56 0.35 -4.71 -3.90
C GLY A 56 -0.53 -4.69 -5.14
N ILE A 57 -1.78 -5.14 -5.03
CA ILE A 57 -2.74 -5.12 -6.13
C ILE A 57 -3.01 -3.67 -6.56
N LEU A 58 -3.18 -2.79 -5.59
CA LEU A 58 -3.42 -1.38 -5.83
C LEU A 58 -2.22 -0.73 -6.53
N ALA A 59 -1.01 -1.06 -6.08
CA ALA A 59 0.22 -0.56 -6.69
C ALA A 59 0.32 -0.97 -8.17
N ASP A 60 0.03 -2.23 -8.47
CA ASP A 60 0.06 -2.73 -9.85
C ASP A 60 -0.91 -1.95 -10.74
N ALA A 61 -2.12 -1.65 -10.23
CA ALA A 61 -3.12 -0.91 -10.99
C ALA A 61 -2.67 0.52 -11.31
N PHE A 62 -2.12 1.23 -10.32
CA PHE A 62 -1.64 2.59 -10.54
C PHE A 62 -0.41 2.64 -11.42
N GLU A 63 0.50 1.67 -11.31
CA GLU A 63 1.65 1.59 -12.19
C GLU A 63 1.22 1.35 -13.64
N LYS A 64 0.22 0.50 -13.84
CA LYS A 64 -0.34 0.22 -15.17
C LYS A 64 -0.96 1.48 -15.80
N ALA A 65 -1.51 2.37 -14.97
CA ALA A 65 -2.05 3.66 -15.40
C ALA A 65 -0.95 4.70 -15.70
N GLY A 66 0.31 4.37 -15.42
CA GLY A 66 1.44 5.25 -15.68
C GLY A 66 1.87 6.12 -14.52
N ALA A 67 1.26 5.97 -13.35
CA ALA A 67 1.59 6.76 -12.17
C ALA A 67 3.00 6.49 -11.66
N ILE A 68 3.59 7.50 -11.04
CA ILE A 68 4.86 7.38 -10.33
C ILE A 68 4.52 7.09 -8.86
N LEU A 69 4.85 5.89 -8.40
CA LEU A 69 4.61 5.55 -7.00
C LEU A 69 5.69 6.14 -6.12
N VAL A 70 5.28 6.79 -5.04
CA VAL A 70 6.17 7.37 -4.04
C VAL A 70 5.73 6.88 -2.65
N GLY A 71 6.52 7.20 -1.63
CA GLY A 71 6.16 6.85 -0.27
C GLY A 71 6.50 5.40 0.10
N PHE A 72 7.50 4.81 -0.53
CA PHE A 72 7.97 3.46 -0.18
C PHE A 72 8.57 3.51 1.23
N THR A 73 8.35 2.45 2.00
CA THR A 73 8.81 2.36 3.39
C THR A 73 9.54 1.06 3.64
N SER A 74 10.32 1.02 4.74
CA SER A 74 11.07 -0.17 5.13
C SER A 74 10.13 -1.28 5.58
N ALA A 75 10.48 -2.53 5.22
CA ALA A 75 9.79 -3.72 5.70
C ALA A 75 10.31 -4.20 7.06
N GLU A 76 11.29 -3.53 7.65
CA GLU A 76 11.81 -3.87 8.97
C GLU A 76 10.75 -3.67 10.04
N GLY A 77 10.73 -4.56 11.03
CA GLY A 77 9.76 -4.48 12.12
C GLY A 77 8.45 -5.18 11.86
N TYR A 78 8.31 -5.85 10.73
CA TYR A 78 7.14 -6.67 10.41
C TYR A 78 7.53 -8.15 10.35
N SER A 79 6.61 -9.01 10.78
CA SER A 79 6.84 -10.45 10.81
C SER A 79 5.76 -11.14 9.98
N PHE A 80 6.12 -11.62 8.81
CA PHE A 80 5.20 -12.23 7.85
C PHE A 80 5.98 -13.20 6.96
N ASN A 81 5.28 -14.01 6.18
CA ASN A 81 5.92 -14.96 5.27
C ASN A 81 6.02 -14.44 3.85
N ARG A 82 4.93 -13.87 3.33
CA ARG A 82 4.88 -13.37 1.94
C ARG A 82 3.97 -12.16 1.82
N SER A 83 4.31 -11.27 0.90
CA SER A 83 3.45 -10.13 0.56
C SER A 83 3.66 -9.70 -0.90
N ARG A 84 2.56 -9.37 -1.57
CA ARG A 84 2.58 -8.80 -2.90
C ARG A 84 2.98 -7.31 -2.89
N ALA A 85 3.04 -6.71 -1.72
CA ALA A 85 3.36 -5.29 -1.58
C ALA A 85 4.86 -5.00 -1.53
N LEU A 86 5.70 -6.04 -1.53
CA LEU A 86 7.16 -5.86 -1.53
C LEU A 86 7.66 -5.52 -2.94
N ARG A 87 8.53 -4.52 -2.99
CA ARG A 87 9.24 -4.10 -4.21
C ARG A 87 10.70 -3.88 -3.82
N ASP A 88 11.59 -4.77 -4.27
CA ASP A 88 13.03 -4.72 -3.95
C ASP A 88 13.28 -4.64 -2.44
N GLY A 89 12.53 -5.42 -1.66
CA GLY A 89 12.69 -5.51 -0.21
C GLY A 89 12.06 -4.39 0.59
N LYS A 90 11.35 -3.48 -0.07
CA LYS A 90 10.61 -2.40 0.60
C LYS A 90 9.12 -2.52 0.34
N TRP A 91 8.33 -1.94 1.23
CA TRP A 91 6.91 -1.78 0.98
C TRP A 91 6.68 -0.73 -0.11
N CYS A 92 5.74 -0.97 -1.00
CA CYS A 92 5.38 -0.02 -2.06
C CYS A 92 4.51 1.14 -1.54
N GLY A 93 4.44 1.32 -0.25
CA GLY A 93 3.69 2.37 0.42
C GLY A 93 3.84 2.26 1.92
N LEU A 94 2.89 2.85 2.65
CA LEU A 94 2.83 2.75 4.11
C LEU A 94 2.02 1.53 4.51
N VAL A 95 2.56 0.71 5.41
CA VAL A 95 1.88 -0.48 5.92
C VAL A 95 1.53 -0.29 7.39
N ILE A 96 0.25 -0.44 7.72
CA ILE A 96 -0.28 -0.28 9.06
C ILE A 96 -0.89 -1.60 9.53
N ASP A 97 -0.52 -2.04 10.72
CA ASP A 97 -1.09 -3.23 11.34
C ASP A 97 -1.67 -2.85 12.70
N ILE A 98 -2.94 -2.47 12.70
CA ILE A 98 -3.65 -2.05 13.91
C ILE A 98 -3.87 -3.23 14.85
N GLU A 99 -4.06 -4.43 14.31
CA GLU A 99 -4.34 -5.62 15.11
C GLU A 99 -3.17 -6.01 16.01
N ASN A 100 -1.95 -5.91 15.52
CA ASN A 100 -0.76 -6.40 16.22
C ASN A 100 0.22 -5.29 16.62
N GLN A 101 0.19 -4.15 15.95
CA GLN A 101 1.15 -3.07 16.16
C GLN A 101 0.47 -1.70 16.25
N SER A 102 -0.69 -1.65 16.89
CA SER A 102 -1.45 -0.39 17.01
C SER A 102 -0.64 0.75 17.61
N LYS A 103 0.29 0.46 18.52
CA LYS A 103 1.12 1.47 19.17
C LYS A 103 2.09 2.17 18.22
N LEU A 104 2.39 1.54 17.07
CA LEU A 104 3.30 2.12 16.09
C LEU A 104 2.57 2.93 15.01
N THR A 105 1.24 2.90 15.01
CA THR A 105 0.44 3.51 13.94
C THR A 105 0.70 5.01 13.81
N ASP A 106 0.59 5.75 14.91
CA ASP A 106 0.73 7.21 14.87
C ASP A 106 2.11 7.66 14.41
N GLU A 107 3.17 7.01 14.91
CA GLU A 107 4.52 7.39 14.52
C GLU A 107 4.83 6.99 13.07
N ARG A 108 4.28 5.88 12.59
CA ARG A 108 4.43 5.47 11.19
C ARG A 108 3.74 6.46 10.25
N ILE A 109 2.54 6.89 10.59
CA ILE A 109 1.80 7.88 9.79
C ILE A 109 2.54 9.22 9.79
N ALA A 110 3.00 9.68 10.96
CA ALA A 110 3.70 10.96 11.06
C ALA A 110 5.00 10.95 10.25
N ALA A 111 5.79 9.89 10.36
CA ALA A 111 7.03 9.76 9.60
C ALA A 111 6.77 9.73 8.11
N TRP A 112 5.72 9.02 7.69
CA TRP A 112 5.36 8.92 6.28
C TRP A 112 4.92 10.27 5.71
N CYS A 113 4.14 11.03 6.46
CA CYS A 113 3.72 12.36 6.03
C CYS A 113 4.92 13.29 5.83
N GLU A 114 5.91 13.22 6.71
CA GLU A 114 7.14 13.99 6.55
C GLU A 114 7.92 13.53 5.31
N GLN A 115 8.00 12.23 5.08
CA GLN A 115 8.64 11.66 3.90
C GLN A 115 7.96 12.14 2.62
N LEU A 116 6.62 12.17 2.58
CA LEU A 116 5.88 12.58 1.40
C LEU A 116 6.09 14.06 1.05
N LYS A 117 6.40 14.90 2.03
CA LYS A 117 6.72 16.31 1.76
C LYS A 117 7.97 16.44 0.89
N GLU A 118 8.89 15.49 0.99
CA GLU A 118 10.11 15.47 0.18
C GLU A 118 9.88 14.79 -1.18
N GLU A 119 8.96 13.84 -1.25
CA GLU A 119 8.77 13.01 -2.45
C GLU A 119 7.68 13.52 -3.40
N PHE A 120 6.74 14.28 -2.89
CA PHE A 120 5.68 14.87 -3.71
C PHE A 120 6.15 16.11 -4.50
#